data_5d8072176feb2bce901524166cb1baf6
#
_entry.id   5d8072176feb2bce901524166cb1baf6
#
_cell.length_a   1.000
_cell.length_b   1.000
_cell.length_c   1.000
_cell.angle_alpha   90.00
_cell.angle_beta   90.00
_cell.angle_gamma   90.00
#
_symmetry.space_group_name_H-M   'P 1'
#
loop_
_entity.id
_entity.type
_entity.pdbx_description
1 polymer ?
#
loop_
_entity_poly.entity_id
_entity_poly.type
_entity_poly.pdbx_seq_one_letter_code
_entity_poly.pdbx_strand_id
1 'polypeptide(L)'
;MKTRAAVAFEAKKPLEIVEVDLEGPKQGEVLVEIMATGICHTDAYTLEGFDSEGIFPSILGHEGAGIVREVGPGVSSVKPGDHVIPLYTPECRQCKSCLSGKTNLCTAIRATQGKGVMPDGTSRFSYKGETIFHYMGCSTFSNFTLLPEIAVAKIREDAPFNTSCYIGCGVTTGVGAVIKTAKVEPGANVVVDRKSTRLNSSHSRASRMPSSA
;
A
#
# COMPACT_ATOMS: atom_id res chain seq x y z
N MET A 1 -3.37 18.37 11.03
CA MET A 1 -3.64 17.58 12.25
C MET A 1 -2.39 16.85 12.70
N LYS A 2 -2.39 16.28 13.91
CA LYS A 2 -1.33 15.37 14.37
C LYS A 2 -1.78 13.93 14.19
N THR A 3 -0.86 13.04 13.80
CA THR A 3 -1.10 11.61 13.69
C THR A 3 0.11 10.81 14.17
N ARG A 4 -0.13 9.66 14.78
CA ARG A 4 0.95 8.73 15.15
C ARG A 4 1.33 7.89 13.95
N ALA A 5 2.63 7.77 13.70
CA ALA A 5 3.18 6.96 12.62
C ALA A 5 4.44 6.24 13.05
N ALA A 6 4.69 5.08 12.43
CA ALA A 6 5.98 4.40 12.51
C ALA A 6 6.84 4.88 11.34
N VAL A 7 7.81 5.74 11.66
CA VAL A 7 8.68 6.40 10.67
C VAL A 7 9.99 5.63 10.53
N ALA A 8 10.37 5.36 9.30
CA ALA A 8 11.71 4.93 8.92
C ALA A 8 12.56 6.19 8.67
N PHE A 9 13.37 6.59 9.62
CA PHE A 9 14.22 7.77 9.46
C PHE A 9 15.44 7.50 8.59
N GLU A 10 15.97 6.29 8.66
CA GLU A 10 17.18 5.87 7.96
C GLU A 10 17.11 4.36 7.66
N ALA A 11 17.71 3.94 6.56
CA ALA A 11 17.84 2.52 6.24
C ALA A 11 18.59 1.75 7.34
N LYS A 12 18.19 0.51 7.58
CA LYS A 12 18.80 -0.41 8.57
C LYS A 12 18.64 0.04 10.03
N LYS A 13 17.79 1.03 10.28
CA LYS A 13 17.43 1.45 11.64
C LYS A 13 16.02 0.97 11.99
N PRO A 14 15.73 0.72 13.26
CA PRO A 14 14.35 0.42 13.69
C PRO A 14 13.39 1.55 13.32
N LEU A 15 12.14 1.19 13.07
CA LEU A 15 11.07 2.17 12.95
C LEU A 15 10.85 2.88 14.28
N GLU A 16 10.66 4.19 14.24
CA GLU A 16 10.33 4.98 15.42
C GLU A 16 8.86 5.41 15.39
N ILE A 17 8.15 5.17 16.50
CA ILE A 17 6.76 5.62 16.64
C ILE A 17 6.78 7.05 17.15
N VAL A 18 6.42 7.98 16.27
CA VAL A 18 6.39 9.40 16.57
C VAL A 18 5.05 10.04 16.18
N GLU A 19 4.77 11.20 16.74
CA GLU A 19 3.67 12.05 16.31
C GLU A 19 4.15 12.99 15.21
N VAL A 20 3.59 12.86 14.03
CA VAL A 20 3.91 13.67 12.84
C VAL A 20 2.77 14.65 12.54
N ASP A 21 3.09 15.72 11.85
CA ASP A 21 2.11 16.64 11.29
C ASP A 21 1.59 16.08 9.96
N LEU A 22 0.26 16.08 9.81
CA LEU A 22 -0.43 15.67 8.58
C LEU A 22 -1.30 16.84 8.12
N GLU A 23 -1.14 17.26 6.86
CA GLU A 23 -1.97 18.29 6.23
C GLU A 23 -3.43 17.82 6.09
N GLY A 24 -4.34 18.70 5.72
CA GLY A 24 -5.69 18.37 5.28
C GLY A 24 -5.69 17.92 3.81
N PRO A 25 -6.77 17.22 3.35
CA PRO A 25 -6.88 16.77 1.97
C PRO A 25 -7.04 17.96 1.01
N LYS A 26 -6.16 18.02 -0.01
CA LYS A 26 -6.25 18.97 -1.12
C LYS A 26 -7.20 18.46 -2.20
N GLN A 27 -7.27 19.18 -3.32
CA GLN A 27 -8.14 18.79 -4.43
C GLN A 27 -7.84 17.38 -4.92
N GLY A 28 -8.86 16.53 -4.98
CA GLY A 28 -8.77 15.14 -5.43
C GLY A 28 -8.11 14.19 -4.43
N GLU A 29 -7.98 14.60 -3.16
CA GLU A 29 -7.36 13.79 -2.10
C GLU A 29 -8.38 13.31 -1.06
N VAL A 30 -8.05 12.22 -0.42
CA VAL A 30 -8.90 11.53 0.56
C VAL A 30 -8.09 11.29 1.83
N LEU A 31 -8.59 11.73 2.97
CA LEU A 31 -8.05 11.41 4.28
C LEU A 31 -8.65 10.09 4.77
N VAL A 32 -7.81 9.13 5.03
CA VAL A 32 -8.20 7.79 5.48
C VAL A 32 -7.63 7.52 6.87
N GLU A 33 -8.50 7.13 7.79
CA GLU A 33 -8.09 6.52 9.06
C GLU A 33 -7.81 5.04 8.83
N ILE A 34 -6.58 4.61 9.08
CA ILE A 34 -6.16 3.22 8.91
C ILE A 34 -6.61 2.41 10.13
N MET A 35 -7.46 1.43 9.88
CA MET A 35 -8.01 0.52 10.89
C MET A 35 -7.19 -0.76 11.01
N ALA A 36 -6.56 -1.20 9.92
CA ALA A 36 -5.66 -2.33 9.90
C ALA A 36 -4.62 -2.16 8.77
N THR A 37 -3.42 -2.68 9.00
CA THR A 37 -2.37 -2.73 8.00
C THR A 37 -1.60 -4.05 8.11
N GLY A 38 -1.27 -4.64 6.95
CA GLY A 38 -0.34 -5.75 6.85
C GLY A 38 1.11 -5.29 6.83
N ILE A 39 2.02 -6.20 7.13
CA ILE A 39 3.46 -6.00 7.00
C ILE A 39 3.93 -6.89 5.85
N CYS A 40 4.29 -6.28 4.74
CA CYS A 40 4.81 -6.96 3.57
C CYS A 40 6.34 -7.14 3.65
N HIS A 41 6.85 -8.16 3.00
CA HIS A 41 8.31 -8.33 2.86
C HIS A 41 8.96 -7.14 2.13
N THR A 42 8.21 -6.46 1.26
CA THR A 42 8.67 -5.25 0.56
C THR A 42 8.98 -4.11 1.53
N ASP A 43 8.19 -3.94 2.60
CA ASP A 43 8.49 -2.95 3.64
C ASP A 43 9.81 -3.26 4.35
N ALA A 44 10.03 -4.54 4.69
CA ALA A 44 11.29 -5.00 5.29
C ALA A 44 12.47 -4.83 4.33
N TYR A 45 12.29 -5.16 3.06
CA TYR A 45 13.32 -5.01 2.01
C TYR A 45 13.75 -3.56 1.84
N THR A 46 12.80 -2.63 1.85
CA THR A 46 13.08 -1.19 1.80
C THR A 46 13.78 -0.73 3.08
N LEU A 47 13.28 -1.13 4.27
CA LEU A 47 13.89 -0.76 5.55
C LEU A 47 15.34 -1.26 5.67
N GLU A 48 15.65 -2.43 5.15
CA GLU A 48 17.00 -2.98 5.09
C GLU A 48 17.91 -2.28 4.04
N GLY A 49 17.38 -1.32 3.28
CA GLY A 49 18.13 -0.54 2.32
C GLY A 49 18.48 -1.28 1.02
N PHE A 50 17.78 -2.37 0.72
CA PHE A 50 17.97 -3.11 -0.53
C PHE A 50 17.15 -2.54 -1.70
N ASP A 51 16.14 -1.74 -1.41
CA ASP A 51 15.30 -1.09 -2.40
C ASP A 51 15.99 0.17 -2.94
N SER A 52 16.34 0.17 -4.21
CA SER A 52 16.96 1.32 -4.88
C SER A 52 16.02 2.53 -5.02
N GLU A 53 14.71 2.32 -4.89
CA GLU A 53 13.70 3.38 -4.88
C GLU A 53 13.32 3.80 -3.44
N GLY A 54 13.94 3.19 -2.43
CA GLY A 54 13.71 3.52 -1.02
C GLY A 54 14.15 4.94 -0.67
N ILE A 55 13.23 5.72 -0.11
CA ILE A 55 13.45 7.12 0.29
C ILE A 55 13.28 7.23 1.80
N PHE A 56 14.15 7.97 2.44
CA PHE A 56 14.13 8.24 3.88
C PHE A 56 14.26 9.74 4.15
N PRO A 57 13.64 10.28 5.21
CA PRO A 57 12.69 9.61 6.10
C PRO A 57 11.33 9.36 5.45
N SER A 58 10.70 8.22 5.73
CA SER A 58 9.40 7.89 5.15
C SER A 58 8.51 7.09 6.12
N ILE A 59 7.20 7.13 5.88
CA ILE A 59 6.24 6.25 6.53
C ILE A 59 5.96 5.08 5.60
N LEU A 60 6.42 3.89 5.99
CA LEU A 60 6.24 2.66 5.21
C LEU A 60 4.78 2.14 5.29
N GLY A 61 4.56 0.95 4.75
CA GLY A 61 3.27 0.29 4.72
C GLY A 61 2.44 0.62 3.49
N HIS A 62 1.90 -0.42 2.86
CA HIS A 62 1.07 -0.32 1.65
C HIS A 62 -0.08 -1.33 1.62
N GLU A 63 -0.22 -2.16 2.65
CA GLU A 63 -1.30 -3.12 2.82
C GLU A 63 -2.29 -2.61 3.86
N GLY A 64 -3.09 -1.59 3.51
CA GLY A 64 -4.00 -0.94 4.44
C GLY A 64 -5.47 -1.26 4.18
N ALA A 65 -6.28 -1.06 5.22
CA ALA A 65 -7.73 -0.92 5.12
C ALA A 65 -8.21 0.09 6.16
N GLY A 66 -9.14 0.94 5.79
CA GLY A 66 -9.55 2.03 6.66
C GLY A 66 -10.87 2.67 6.27
N ILE A 67 -11.14 3.77 6.94
CA ILE A 67 -12.38 4.55 6.79
C ILE A 67 -12.04 5.95 6.28
N VAL A 68 -12.73 6.39 5.25
CA VAL A 68 -12.64 7.77 4.77
C VAL A 68 -13.16 8.70 5.86
N ARG A 69 -12.37 9.67 6.28
CA ARG A 69 -12.75 10.67 7.28
C ARG A 69 -13.04 12.02 6.68
N GLU A 70 -12.30 12.41 5.65
CA GLU A 70 -12.48 13.68 4.96
C GLU A 70 -12.13 13.52 3.49
N VAL A 71 -12.73 14.32 2.63
CA VAL A 71 -12.45 14.36 1.20
C VAL A 71 -12.16 15.78 0.76
N GLY A 72 -11.17 15.96 -0.08
CA GLY A 72 -10.85 17.25 -0.68
C GLY A 72 -11.82 17.62 -1.81
N PRO A 73 -11.77 18.87 -2.29
CA PRO A 73 -12.58 19.31 -3.40
C PRO A 73 -12.40 18.40 -4.63
N GLY A 74 -13.51 18.14 -5.35
CA GLY A 74 -13.50 17.35 -6.60
C GLY A 74 -13.54 15.84 -6.42
N VAL A 75 -13.43 15.31 -5.21
CA VAL A 75 -13.62 13.89 -4.93
C VAL A 75 -15.08 13.49 -5.11
N SER A 76 -15.34 12.42 -5.84
CA SER A 76 -16.69 11.99 -6.21
C SER A 76 -16.96 10.49 -6.03
N SER A 77 -15.90 9.66 -6.01
CA SER A 77 -16.03 8.19 -5.95
C SER A 77 -16.21 7.65 -4.52
N VAL A 78 -15.83 8.43 -3.53
CA VAL A 78 -15.93 8.07 -2.10
C VAL A 78 -16.38 9.27 -1.26
N LYS A 79 -16.91 8.99 -0.08
CA LYS A 79 -17.37 10.00 0.89
C LYS A 79 -16.95 9.60 2.31
N PRO A 80 -16.97 10.53 3.27
CA PRO A 80 -16.76 10.21 4.68
C PRO A 80 -17.66 9.07 5.16
N GLY A 81 -17.07 8.10 5.86
CA GLY A 81 -17.70 6.88 6.33
C GLY A 81 -17.49 5.67 5.41
N ASP A 82 -17.11 5.86 4.16
CA ASP A 82 -16.85 4.73 3.26
C ASP A 82 -15.63 3.92 3.72
N HIS A 83 -15.73 2.59 3.67
CA HIS A 83 -14.63 1.68 3.90
C HIS A 83 -13.82 1.53 2.61
N VAL A 84 -12.49 1.64 2.73
CA VAL A 84 -11.59 1.64 1.57
C VAL A 84 -10.32 0.85 1.84
N ILE A 85 -9.69 0.41 0.75
CA ILE A 85 -8.31 -0.09 0.73
C ILE A 85 -7.45 0.83 -0.14
N PRO A 86 -6.22 1.19 0.28
CA PRO A 86 -5.24 1.87 -0.54
C PRO A 86 -4.73 0.99 -1.68
N LEU A 87 -4.37 1.62 -2.78
CA LEU A 87 -3.78 0.99 -3.96
C LEU A 87 -2.42 1.60 -4.23
N TYR A 88 -1.36 0.80 -4.11
CA TYR A 88 0.01 1.27 -4.39
C TYR A 88 0.32 1.34 -5.90
N THR A 89 -0.55 0.80 -6.75
CA THR A 89 -0.48 0.93 -8.20
C THR A 89 -1.76 1.56 -8.76
N PRO A 90 -2.07 2.82 -8.42
CA PRO A 90 -3.26 3.48 -8.92
C PRO A 90 -3.15 3.75 -10.43
N GLU A 91 -4.30 3.97 -11.07
CA GLU A 91 -4.42 4.23 -12.50
C GLU A 91 -4.88 5.67 -12.77
N CYS A 92 -4.19 6.41 -13.64
CA CYS A 92 -4.62 7.76 -14.05
C CYS A 92 -5.77 7.75 -15.08
N ARG A 93 -6.10 6.60 -15.66
CA ARG A 93 -7.11 6.41 -16.72
C ARG A 93 -6.91 7.21 -18.02
N GLN A 94 -5.77 7.88 -18.17
CA GLN A 94 -5.50 8.77 -19.29
C GLN A 94 -4.21 8.43 -20.05
N CYS A 95 -3.22 7.82 -19.41
CA CYS A 95 -1.97 7.46 -20.08
C CYS A 95 -2.16 6.26 -21.03
N LYS A 96 -1.22 6.08 -21.96
CA LYS A 96 -1.24 5.00 -22.95
C LYS A 96 -1.44 3.62 -22.32
N SER A 97 -0.79 3.36 -21.20
CA SER A 97 -0.92 2.06 -20.48
C SER A 97 -2.34 1.87 -19.94
N CYS A 98 -2.91 2.88 -19.28
CA CYS A 98 -4.27 2.79 -18.76
C CYS A 98 -5.30 2.61 -19.89
N LEU A 99 -5.18 3.37 -20.97
CA LEU A 99 -6.07 3.27 -22.13
C LEU A 99 -5.96 1.93 -22.87
N SER A 100 -4.83 1.24 -22.77
CA SER A 100 -4.65 -0.11 -23.34
C SER A 100 -5.11 -1.25 -22.41
N GLY A 101 -5.71 -0.95 -21.27
CA GLY A 101 -6.12 -1.94 -20.25
C GLY A 101 -4.99 -2.46 -19.37
N LYS A 102 -3.76 -1.99 -19.55
CA LYS A 102 -2.60 -2.35 -18.70
C LYS A 102 -2.42 -1.31 -17.60
N THR A 103 -3.44 -1.13 -16.76
CA THR A 103 -3.52 -0.07 -15.76
C THR A 103 -2.43 -0.17 -14.70
N ASN A 104 -1.97 -1.39 -14.39
CA ASN A 104 -0.83 -1.66 -13.51
C ASN A 104 0.52 -1.08 -14.01
N LEU A 105 0.58 -0.65 -15.28
CA LEU A 105 1.75 0.00 -15.88
C LEU A 105 1.53 1.52 -16.04
N CYS A 106 0.67 2.12 -15.23
CA CYS A 106 0.41 3.56 -15.26
C CYS A 106 1.71 4.34 -15.06
N THR A 107 2.03 5.22 -16.01
CA THR A 107 3.27 6.01 -15.97
C THR A 107 3.11 7.35 -15.26
N ALA A 108 1.90 7.92 -15.23
CA ALA A 108 1.66 9.23 -14.65
C ALA A 108 1.85 9.26 -13.13
N ILE A 109 1.30 8.26 -12.43
CA ILE A 109 1.39 8.16 -10.97
C ILE A 109 2.81 7.78 -10.51
N ARG A 110 3.50 6.91 -11.27
CA ARG A 110 4.88 6.51 -10.93
C ARG A 110 5.87 7.67 -10.88
N ALA A 111 5.62 8.73 -11.65
CA ALA A 111 6.50 9.89 -11.70
C ALA A 111 6.63 10.64 -10.36
N THR A 112 5.60 10.63 -9.53
CA THR A 112 5.59 11.27 -8.20
C THR A 112 5.68 10.26 -7.06
N GLN A 113 5.03 9.12 -7.20
CA GLN A 113 5.03 8.05 -6.19
C GLN A 113 6.44 7.53 -5.89
N GLY A 114 7.28 7.33 -6.91
CA GLY A 114 8.70 6.93 -6.74
C GLY A 114 9.57 8.01 -6.09
N LYS A 115 9.06 9.25 -5.96
CA LYS A 115 9.72 10.35 -5.24
C LYS A 115 9.16 10.54 -3.82
N GLY A 116 8.24 9.69 -3.40
CA GLY A 116 7.61 9.77 -2.09
C GLY A 116 6.71 10.99 -1.89
N VAL A 117 6.12 11.51 -2.96
CA VAL A 117 5.28 12.70 -2.93
C VAL A 117 3.93 12.46 -3.61
N MET A 118 2.98 13.34 -3.31
CA MET A 118 1.67 13.38 -3.93
C MET A 118 1.76 13.88 -5.38
N PRO A 119 0.68 13.79 -6.19
CA PRO A 119 0.71 14.23 -7.59
C PRO A 119 1.12 15.69 -7.82
N ASP A 120 0.96 16.56 -6.82
CA ASP A 120 1.40 17.96 -6.86
C ASP A 120 2.90 18.16 -6.56
N GLY A 121 3.64 17.08 -6.33
CA GLY A 121 5.07 17.11 -6.03
C GLY A 121 5.43 17.44 -4.58
N THR A 122 4.45 17.47 -3.66
CA THR A 122 4.68 17.76 -2.24
C THR A 122 4.27 16.58 -1.34
N SER A 123 4.88 16.45 -0.16
CA SER A 123 4.39 15.51 0.86
C SER A 123 3.29 16.14 1.70
N ARG A 124 2.50 15.30 2.35
CA ARG A 124 1.49 15.71 3.34
C ARG A 124 1.96 15.48 4.77
N PHE A 125 3.08 14.79 4.94
CA PHE A 125 3.64 14.51 6.25
C PHE A 125 4.86 15.38 6.53
N SER A 126 4.98 15.84 7.78
CA SER A 126 6.20 16.47 8.29
C SER A 126 6.45 16.12 9.75
N TYR A 127 7.72 16.18 10.16
CA TYR A 127 8.15 15.97 11.54
C TYR A 127 9.16 17.03 11.92
N LYS A 128 8.85 17.82 12.96
CA LYS A 128 9.68 18.95 13.42
C LYS A 128 10.04 19.95 12.31
N GLY A 129 9.12 20.12 11.35
CA GLY A 129 9.32 21.01 10.19
C GLY A 129 10.04 20.39 9.00
N GLU A 130 10.55 19.16 9.12
CA GLU A 130 11.19 18.44 8.05
C GLU A 130 10.18 17.53 7.32
N THR A 131 10.36 17.38 6.01
CA THR A 131 9.49 16.54 5.19
C THR A 131 9.66 15.06 5.54
N ILE A 132 8.54 14.36 5.72
CA ILE A 132 8.48 12.89 5.74
C ILE A 132 7.84 12.43 4.44
N PHE A 133 8.49 11.51 3.72
CA PHE A 133 8.03 11.05 2.44
C PHE A 133 6.92 9.99 2.55
N HIS A 134 6.06 9.97 1.54
CA HIS A 134 5.10 8.87 1.36
C HIS A 134 5.83 7.63 0.84
N TYR A 135 5.39 6.45 1.27
CA TYR A 135 5.86 5.19 0.73
C TYR A 135 4.79 4.57 -0.16
N MET A 136 5.14 4.31 -1.42
CA MET A 136 4.23 3.76 -2.43
C MET A 136 2.90 4.53 -2.56
N GLY A 137 2.87 5.82 -2.17
CA GLY A 137 1.66 6.63 -2.13
C GLY A 137 0.61 6.18 -1.11
N CYS A 138 0.94 5.26 -0.20
CA CYS A 138 0.00 4.66 0.75
C CYS A 138 0.31 5.03 2.21
N SER A 139 1.55 4.81 2.68
CA SER A 139 2.00 5.14 4.04
C SER A 139 1.08 4.64 5.16
N THR A 140 0.74 3.34 5.10
CA THR A 140 -0.27 2.77 6.01
C THR A 140 0.24 2.47 7.42
N PHE A 141 1.55 2.65 7.70
CA PHE A 141 2.08 2.56 9.06
C PHE A 141 1.86 3.88 9.84
N SER A 142 0.73 4.51 9.59
CA SER A 142 0.22 5.70 10.29
C SER A 142 -1.25 5.50 10.64
N ASN A 143 -1.72 6.14 11.73
CA ASN A 143 -3.15 6.11 12.05
C ASN A 143 -4.00 6.80 10.96
N PHE A 144 -3.46 7.83 10.33
CA PHE A 144 -4.13 8.54 9.22
C PHE A 144 -3.15 8.72 8.07
N THR A 145 -3.67 8.60 6.85
CA THR A 145 -2.90 8.88 5.63
C THR A 145 -3.74 9.65 4.62
N LEU A 146 -3.07 10.34 3.72
CA LEU A 146 -3.69 11.02 2.58
C LEU A 146 -3.33 10.32 1.29
N LEU A 147 -4.33 10.11 0.45
CA LEU A 147 -4.19 9.42 -0.83
C LEU A 147 -4.94 10.22 -1.92
N PRO A 148 -4.47 10.18 -3.17
CA PRO A 148 -5.31 10.59 -4.29
C PRO A 148 -6.57 9.71 -4.38
N GLU A 149 -7.71 10.27 -4.78
CA GLU A 149 -8.97 9.55 -4.96
C GLU A 149 -8.81 8.27 -5.80
N ILE A 150 -7.97 8.33 -6.84
CA ILE A 150 -7.71 7.17 -7.71
C ILE A 150 -6.89 6.06 -7.05
N ALA A 151 -6.30 6.34 -5.89
CA ALA A 151 -5.49 5.39 -5.11
C ALA A 151 -6.28 4.73 -3.97
N VAL A 152 -7.60 4.84 -3.96
CA VAL A 152 -8.47 4.13 -3.01
C VAL A 152 -9.53 3.31 -3.74
N ALA A 153 -9.79 2.12 -3.24
CA ALA A 153 -10.89 1.29 -3.69
C ALA A 153 -11.90 1.11 -2.56
N LYS A 154 -13.16 1.48 -2.84
CA LYS A 154 -14.26 1.26 -1.89
C LYS A 154 -14.53 -0.22 -1.73
N ILE A 155 -14.68 -0.67 -0.50
CA ILE A 155 -15.06 -2.03 -0.13
C ILE A 155 -16.41 -2.04 0.60
N ARG A 156 -16.97 -3.22 0.85
CA ARG A 156 -18.21 -3.39 1.60
C ARG A 156 -18.01 -2.94 3.06
N GLU A 157 -19.03 -2.33 3.65
CA GLU A 157 -18.98 -1.86 5.04
C GLU A 157 -18.86 -3.00 6.08
N ASP A 158 -19.34 -4.19 5.73
CA ASP A 158 -19.23 -5.39 6.56
C ASP A 158 -17.93 -6.17 6.38
N ALA A 159 -17.05 -5.75 5.47
CA ALA A 159 -15.76 -6.40 5.26
C ALA A 159 -14.80 -6.12 6.43
N PRO A 160 -14.25 -7.17 7.09
CA PRO A 160 -13.36 -6.97 8.22
C PRO A 160 -12.03 -6.38 7.76
N PHE A 161 -11.58 -5.30 8.40
CA PHE A 161 -10.37 -4.57 8.01
C PHE A 161 -9.10 -5.42 8.10
N ASN A 162 -9.00 -6.27 9.14
CA ASN A 162 -7.82 -7.11 9.39
C ASN A 162 -7.56 -8.17 8.32
N THR A 163 -8.54 -8.51 7.50
CA THR A 163 -8.39 -9.40 6.35
C THR A 163 -8.39 -8.64 5.02
N SER A 164 -9.18 -7.56 4.93
CA SER A 164 -9.29 -6.76 3.72
C SER A 164 -8.01 -5.99 3.40
N CYS A 165 -7.20 -5.64 4.39
CA CYS A 165 -5.96 -4.89 4.19
C CYS A 165 -4.96 -5.59 3.27
N TYR A 166 -4.96 -6.94 3.22
CA TYR A 166 -4.06 -7.69 2.34
C TYR A 166 -4.48 -7.71 0.86
N ILE A 167 -5.71 -7.28 0.53
CA ILE A 167 -6.23 -7.34 -0.84
C ILE A 167 -5.40 -6.44 -1.77
N GLY A 168 -4.96 -5.28 -1.28
CA GLY A 168 -4.20 -4.31 -2.06
C GLY A 168 -2.84 -4.81 -2.55
N CYS A 169 -2.25 -5.83 -1.92
CA CYS A 169 -0.93 -6.37 -2.28
C CYS A 169 -0.89 -7.89 -2.25
N GLY A 170 -0.77 -8.50 -1.07
CA GLY A 170 -0.44 -9.92 -0.93
C GLY A 170 -1.46 -10.85 -1.58
N VAL A 171 -2.76 -10.61 -1.39
CA VAL A 171 -3.84 -11.41 -1.99
C VAL A 171 -3.85 -11.26 -3.51
N THR A 172 -3.81 -10.04 -4.02
CA THR A 172 -3.83 -9.78 -5.47
C THR A 172 -2.59 -10.38 -6.15
N THR A 173 -1.42 -10.25 -5.53
CA THR A 173 -0.17 -10.85 -5.99
C THR A 173 -0.26 -12.38 -6.04
N GLY A 174 -0.72 -13.01 -4.95
CA GLY A 174 -0.83 -14.46 -4.88
C GLY A 174 -1.85 -15.04 -5.86
N VAL A 175 -3.04 -14.46 -5.91
CA VAL A 175 -4.10 -14.86 -6.86
C VAL A 175 -3.64 -14.65 -8.30
N GLY A 176 -2.99 -13.52 -8.58
CA GLY A 176 -2.44 -13.24 -9.91
C GLY A 176 -1.36 -14.25 -10.33
N ALA A 177 -0.49 -14.63 -9.41
CA ALA A 177 0.53 -15.67 -9.66
C ALA A 177 -0.10 -17.01 -10.04
N VAL A 178 -1.12 -17.43 -9.32
CA VAL A 178 -1.81 -18.71 -9.57
C VAL A 178 -2.58 -18.69 -10.90
N ILE A 179 -3.43 -17.67 -11.10
CA ILE A 179 -4.36 -17.66 -12.24
C ILE A 179 -3.67 -17.20 -13.53
N LYS A 180 -2.84 -16.12 -13.44
CA LYS A 180 -2.29 -15.46 -14.65
C LYS A 180 -0.93 -15.99 -15.05
N THR A 181 -0.06 -16.26 -14.08
CA THR A 181 1.33 -16.68 -14.34
C THR A 181 1.44 -18.19 -14.44
N ALA A 182 1.05 -18.91 -13.40
CA ALA A 182 1.13 -20.37 -13.36
C ALA A 182 -0.01 -21.08 -14.12
N LYS A 183 -1.12 -20.37 -14.39
CA LYS A 183 -2.30 -20.91 -15.12
C LYS A 183 -2.79 -22.22 -14.50
N VAL A 184 -2.86 -22.28 -13.19
CA VAL A 184 -3.32 -23.46 -12.48
C VAL A 184 -4.78 -23.73 -12.81
N GLU A 185 -5.08 -24.94 -13.22
CA GLU A 185 -6.43 -25.37 -13.55
C GLU A 185 -7.22 -25.78 -12.30
N PRO A 186 -8.56 -25.63 -12.28
CA PRO A 186 -9.39 -26.13 -11.20
C PRO A 186 -9.17 -27.64 -10.96
N GLY A 187 -8.99 -28.03 -9.70
CA GLY A 187 -8.74 -29.42 -9.32
C GLY A 187 -7.28 -29.86 -9.41
N ALA A 188 -6.37 -29.00 -9.84
CA ALA A 188 -4.95 -29.32 -9.86
C ALA A 188 -4.36 -29.45 -8.44
N ASN A 189 -3.42 -30.38 -8.25
CA ASN A 189 -2.61 -30.46 -7.05
C ASN A 189 -1.46 -29.46 -7.16
N VAL A 190 -1.35 -28.55 -6.20
CA VAL A 190 -0.33 -27.49 -6.19
C VAL A 190 0.55 -27.62 -4.96
N VAL A 191 1.86 -27.57 -5.17
CA VAL A 191 2.85 -27.49 -4.10
C VAL A 191 3.47 -26.09 -4.11
N VAL A 192 3.39 -25.39 -2.99
CA VAL A 192 4.07 -24.10 -2.81
C VAL A 192 5.31 -24.35 -1.94
N ASP A 193 6.48 -24.33 -2.58
CA ASP A 193 7.76 -24.38 -1.88
C ASP A 193 8.17 -22.93 -1.57
N ARG A 194 8.05 -22.56 -0.29
CA ARG A 194 8.43 -21.24 0.21
C ARG A 194 9.67 -21.35 1.09
N LYS A 195 10.77 -20.77 0.62
CA LYS A 195 11.96 -20.61 1.45
C LYS A 195 11.64 -19.70 2.63
N SER A 196 11.87 -20.19 3.85
CA SER A 196 11.74 -19.38 5.06
C SER A 196 12.72 -18.20 5.01
N THR A 197 12.25 -16.99 5.23
CA THR A 197 13.07 -15.77 5.33
C THR A 197 13.87 -15.67 6.62
N ARG A 198 13.80 -16.65 7.52
CA ARG A 198 14.70 -16.70 8.66
C ARG A 198 16.09 -17.06 8.18
N LEU A 199 17.02 -16.17 8.42
CA LEU A 199 18.46 -16.19 8.14
C LEU A 199 19.16 -17.44 8.67
N ASN A 200 18.75 -18.60 8.67
CA ASN A 200 19.44 -19.85 9.00
C ASN A 200 18.53 -21.09 8.94
N SER A 201 17.41 -21.04 8.24
CA SER A 201 16.65 -22.27 8.07
C SER A 201 16.76 -22.79 6.64
N SER A 202 17.52 -23.85 6.49
CA SER A 202 17.58 -24.69 5.29
C SER A 202 16.31 -25.56 5.11
N HIS A 203 15.19 -25.18 5.72
CA HIS A 203 13.94 -25.94 5.65
C HIS A 203 12.96 -25.31 4.68
N SER A 204 12.83 -25.89 3.49
CA SER A 204 11.67 -25.70 2.62
C SER A 204 10.42 -26.32 3.30
N ARG A 205 9.35 -25.56 3.49
CA ARG A 205 8.04 -26.10 3.87
C ARG A 205 7.20 -26.25 2.60
N ALA A 206 6.96 -27.49 2.20
CA ALA A 206 5.91 -27.78 1.24
C ALA A 206 4.56 -27.80 1.97
N SER A 207 3.61 -26.97 1.56
CA SER A 207 2.22 -27.05 2.02
C SER A 207 1.34 -27.53 0.88
N ARG A 208 0.62 -28.62 1.10
CA ARG A 208 -0.46 -29.03 0.20
C ARG A 208 -1.69 -28.18 0.51
N MET A 209 -2.22 -27.50 -0.50
CA MET A 209 -3.57 -26.97 -0.38
C MET A 209 -4.57 -28.09 -0.66
N PRO A 210 -5.52 -28.39 0.25
CA PRO A 210 -6.59 -29.33 -0.07
C PRO A 210 -7.43 -28.77 -1.22
N SER A 211 -7.71 -29.63 -2.19
CA SER A 211 -8.74 -29.34 -3.21
C SER A 211 -10.09 -29.33 -2.50
N SER A 212 -10.55 -28.18 -2.07
CA SER A 212 -11.96 -28.02 -1.69
C SER A 212 -12.75 -27.84 -2.97
N ALA A 213 -13.66 -28.77 -3.17
CA ALA A 213 -14.69 -28.73 -4.20
C ALA A 213 -15.56 -27.47 -4.10
#